data_776103ae10be6812516809040cf9b8a4
#
_entry.id   776103ae10be6812516809040cf9b8a4
#
_cell.length_a   1.000
_cell.length_b   1.000
_cell.length_c   1.000
_cell.angle_alpha   90.00
_cell.angle_beta   90.00
_cell.angle_gamma   90.00
#
_symmetry.space_group_name_H-M   'P 1'
#
loop_
_entity.id
_entity.type
_entity.pdbx_description
1 polymer ?
#
loop_
_entity_poly.entity_id
_entity_poly.type
_entity_poly.pdbx_seq_one_letter_code
_entity_poly.pdbx_strand_id
1 'polypeptide(L)'
;MAANLIARYIWEVNALAKARHGLSLEELNEQWRDSYLYDDKDIVRKTWWEHRNQIGVQFGIDIEFDKQTKRYFIKSRNEINRPAIQEWLLDSFAVGNMLLQGKDLRGRILCEHIPSGYEYLTEIIQAMREGKCLTITYQSFWEEEAQVISLEPYFIKVFKQRWYLTARSSAHEELRTYALDRIQDLHISNQKFKMPKDFDAEEMYEDAYGIVIGKEEKVERIEINVYNNQAKYLAQVRKSVDSPPDMLTKR
;
A
#
# COMPACT_ATOMS: atom_id res chain seq x y z
N MET A 1 -16.57 -19.47 4.72
CA MET A 1 -15.56 -20.29 4.00
C MET A 1 -14.55 -19.46 3.19
N ALA A 2 -14.94 -18.51 2.33
CA ALA A 2 -14.00 -17.70 1.55
C ALA A 2 -13.05 -16.81 2.38
N ALA A 3 -13.53 -16.17 3.43
CA ALA A 3 -12.72 -15.30 4.29
C ALA A 3 -11.58 -16.05 5.00
N ASN A 4 -11.78 -17.33 5.33
CA ASN A 4 -10.77 -18.16 5.96
C ASN A 4 -9.66 -18.58 4.98
N LEU A 5 -9.99 -18.71 3.70
CA LEU A 5 -9.04 -19.11 2.66
C LEU A 5 -8.05 -17.97 2.33
N ILE A 6 -8.53 -16.74 2.23
CA ILE A 6 -7.66 -15.57 2.02
C ILE A 6 -6.71 -15.38 3.21
N ALA A 7 -7.22 -15.50 4.44
CA ALA A 7 -6.38 -15.44 5.64
C ALA A 7 -5.26 -16.49 5.61
N ARG A 8 -5.57 -17.70 5.10
CA ARG A 8 -4.61 -18.80 4.93
C ARG A 8 -3.53 -18.44 3.90
N TYR A 9 -3.91 -17.93 2.73
CA TYR A 9 -2.95 -17.48 1.71
C TYR A 9 -1.99 -16.41 2.24
N ILE A 10 -2.51 -15.44 2.97
CA ILE A 10 -1.70 -14.37 3.58
C ILE A 10 -0.74 -14.95 4.62
N TRP A 11 -1.21 -15.90 5.44
CA TRP A 11 -0.36 -16.56 6.41
C TRP A 11 0.78 -17.34 5.72
N GLU A 12 0.47 -18.10 4.65
CA GLU A 12 1.44 -18.85 3.85
C GLU A 12 2.50 -17.94 3.22
N VAL A 13 2.09 -16.82 2.65
CA VAL A 13 3.01 -15.79 2.11
C VAL A 13 3.89 -15.23 3.21
N ASN A 14 3.35 -14.89 4.38
CA ASN A 14 4.12 -14.35 5.50
C ASN A 14 5.10 -15.35 6.08
N ALA A 15 4.73 -16.63 6.18
CA ALA A 15 5.63 -17.69 6.61
C ALA A 15 6.85 -17.80 5.68
N LEU A 16 6.62 -17.82 4.36
CA LEU A 16 7.68 -17.83 3.35
C LEU A 16 8.50 -16.53 3.34
N ALA A 17 7.85 -15.39 3.56
CA ALA A 17 8.53 -14.10 3.59
C ALA A 17 9.51 -13.98 4.77
N LYS A 18 9.24 -14.57 5.91
CA LYS A 18 10.13 -14.61 7.09
C LYS A 18 11.29 -15.60 6.93
N ALA A 19 11.11 -16.65 6.15
CA ALA A 19 12.11 -17.71 5.99
C ALA A 19 13.21 -17.32 5.00
N ARG A 20 14.42 -17.01 5.47
CA ARG A 20 15.57 -16.56 4.62
C ARG A 20 15.91 -17.52 3.48
N HIS A 21 15.77 -18.82 3.72
CA HIS A 21 16.16 -19.89 2.79
C HIS A 21 14.96 -20.66 2.24
N GLY A 22 13.76 -20.07 2.31
CA GLY A 22 12.53 -20.76 1.98
C GLY A 22 12.13 -21.82 3.00
N LEU A 23 10.99 -22.50 2.77
CA LEU A 23 10.46 -23.55 3.64
C LEU A 23 10.16 -24.82 2.81
N SER A 24 10.45 -25.97 3.38
CA SER A 24 9.86 -27.24 2.91
C SER A 24 8.37 -27.29 3.26
N LEU A 25 7.62 -28.20 2.64
CA LEU A 25 6.21 -28.37 2.99
C LEU A 25 6.03 -28.90 4.42
N GLU A 26 7.00 -29.63 4.94
CA GLU A 26 7.01 -30.13 6.30
C GLU A 26 7.21 -29.00 7.30
N GLU A 27 8.22 -28.16 7.09
CA GLU A 27 8.48 -26.97 7.91
C GLU A 27 7.32 -25.97 7.87
N LEU A 28 6.67 -25.82 6.71
CA LEU A 28 5.47 -25.00 6.57
C LEU A 28 4.32 -25.56 7.41
N ASN A 29 4.13 -26.88 7.42
CA ASN A 29 3.11 -27.54 8.23
C ASN A 29 3.42 -27.48 9.75
N GLU A 30 4.68 -27.56 10.14
CA GLU A 30 5.06 -27.34 11.54
C GLU A 30 4.62 -25.95 12.02
N GLN A 31 4.94 -24.90 11.27
CA GLN A 31 4.48 -23.53 11.57
C GLN A 31 2.96 -23.38 11.46
N TRP A 32 2.32 -24.14 10.53
CA TRP A 32 0.87 -24.13 10.35
C TRP A 32 0.13 -24.66 11.57
N ARG A 33 0.62 -25.73 12.19
CA ARG A 33 0.02 -26.31 13.40
C ARG A 33 0.05 -25.36 14.59
N ASP A 34 1.07 -24.50 14.66
CA ASP A 34 1.19 -23.48 15.70
C ASP A 34 0.41 -22.19 15.36
N SER A 35 -0.18 -22.14 14.17
CA SER A 35 -0.91 -20.95 13.76
C SER A 35 -2.33 -20.95 14.34
N TYR A 36 -2.80 -19.77 14.61
CA TYR A 36 -4.18 -19.55 15.05
C TYR A 36 -5.25 -19.90 14.01
N LEU A 37 -4.85 -20.11 12.74
CA LEU A 37 -5.73 -20.51 11.63
C LEU A 37 -5.82 -22.02 11.49
N TYR A 38 -5.05 -22.77 12.29
CA TYR A 38 -5.00 -24.23 12.19
C TYR A 38 -6.38 -24.85 12.39
N ASP A 39 -6.80 -25.66 11.47
CA ASP A 39 -8.10 -26.34 11.42
C ASP A 39 -7.99 -27.86 11.62
N ASP A 40 -6.97 -28.30 12.36
CA ASP A 40 -6.63 -29.70 12.62
C ASP A 40 -6.26 -30.50 11.35
N LYS A 41 -5.87 -29.81 10.27
CA LYS A 41 -5.48 -30.43 9.00
C LYS A 41 -4.21 -29.82 8.45
N ASP A 42 -3.25 -30.68 8.14
CA ASP A 42 -2.05 -30.30 7.44
C ASP A 42 -2.33 -29.89 5.99
N ILE A 43 -1.49 -29.00 5.47
CA ILE A 43 -1.50 -28.60 4.07
C ILE A 43 -0.90 -29.73 3.24
N VAL A 44 -1.75 -30.46 2.52
CA VAL A 44 -1.29 -31.54 1.63
C VAL A 44 -0.75 -30.96 0.32
N ARG A 45 0.11 -31.71 -0.37
CA ARG A 45 0.81 -31.26 -1.60
C ARG A 45 -0.15 -30.72 -2.67
N LYS A 46 -1.33 -31.33 -2.84
CA LYS A 46 -2.34 -30.87 -3.81
C LYS A 46 -2.89 -29.49 -3.42
N THR A 47 -3.32 -29.34 -2.18
CA THR A 47 -3.81 -28.06 -1.63
C THR A 47 -2.75 -26.98 -1.73
N TRP A 48 -1.50 -27.30 -1.38
CA TRP A 48 -0.38 -26.37 -1.50
C TRP A 48 -0.15 -25.90 -2.94
N TRP A 49 -0.26 -26.80 -3.91
CA TRP A 49 -0.15 -26.45 -5.33
C TRP A 49 -1.28 -25.48 -5.77
N GLU A 50 -2.51 -25.76 -5.35
CA GLU A 50 -3.67 -24.90 -5.63
C GLU A 50 -3.51 -23.52 -4.98
N HIS A 51 -3.06 -23.48 -3.71
CA HIS A 51 -2.81 -22.23 -2.99
C HIS A 51 -1.74 -21.39 -3.66
N ARG A 52 -0.61 -21.97 -4.04
CA ARG A 52 0.46 -21.26 -4.77
C ARG A 52 -0.06 -20.59 -6.04
N ASN A 53 -0.84 -21.30 -6.84
CA ASN A 53 -1.41 -20.76 -8.06
C ASN A 53 -2.36 -19.59 -7.76
N GLN A 54 -3.21 -19.74 -6.74
CA GLN A 54 -4.13 -18.67 -6.34
C GLN A 54 -3.41 -17.47 -5.75
N ILE A 55 -2.37 -17.68 -4.97
CA ILE A 55 -1.50 -16.60 -4.45
C ILE A 55 -0.88 -15.83 -5.63
N GLY A 56 -0.39 -16.52 -6.66
CA GLY A 56 0.11 -15.89 -7.87
C GLY A 56 -0.94 -15.03 -8.58
N VAL A 57 -2.15 -15.58 -8.77
CA VAL A 57 -3.24 -14.88 -9.45
C VAL A 57 -3.78 -13.69 -8.65
N GLN A 58 -3.98 -13.85 -7.34
CA GLN A 58 -4.64 -12.85 -6.51
C GLN A 58 -3.69 -11.76 -6.00
N PHE A 59 -2.44 -12.12 -5.70
CA PHE A 59 -1.49 -11.21 -5.07
C PHE A 59 -0.27 -10.88 -5.97
N GLY A 60 -0.18 -11.49 -7.15
CA GLY A 60 0.98 -11.31 -8.03
C GLY A 60 2.30 -11.82 -7.42
N ILE A 61 2.23 -12.81 -6.51
CA ILE A 61 3.38 -13.34 -5.78
C ILE A 61 3.74 -14.71 -6.34
N ASP A 62 4.89 -14.80 -7.00
CA ASP A 62 5.40 -16.05 -7.51
C ASP A 62 6.17 -16.81 -6.42
N ILE A 63 5.69 -18.02 -6.12
CA ILE A 63 6.35 -18.96 -5.21
C ILE A 63 7.01 -20.05 -6.03
N GLU A 64 8.33 -20.13 -6.01
CA GLU A 64 9.12 -21.14 -6.73
C GLU A 64 9.50 -22.31 -5.81
N PHE A 65 9.79 -23.43 -6.44
CA PHE A 65 10.27 -24.64 -5.77
C PHE A 65 11.69 -24.95 -6.23
N ASP A 66 12.61 -24.92 -5.31
CA ASP A 66 13.97 -25.38 -5.54
C ASP A 66 14.06 -26.93 -5.41
N LYS A 67 14.42 -27.58 -6.50
CA LYS A 67 14.55 -29.04 -6.56
C LYS A 67 15.74 -29.59 -5.76
N GLN A 68 16.78 -28.78 -5.56
CA GLN A 68 17.98 -29.21 -4.83
C GLN A 68 17.73 -29.18 -3.33
N THR A 69 17.17 -28.09 -2.82
CA THR A 69 16.89 -27.92 -1.39
C THR A 69 15.53 -28.46 -0.99
N LYS A 70 14.66 -28.79 -1.96
CA LYS A 70 13.25 -29.19 -1.75
C LYS A 70 12.42 -28.13 -0.98
N ARG A 71 12.75 -26.85 -1.18
CA ARG A 71 12.14 -25.73 -0.48
C ARG A 71 11.36 -24.83 -1.43
N TYR A 72 10.34 -24.20 -0.90
CA TYR A 72 9.57 -23.17 -1.55
C TYR A 72 10.05 -21.79 -1.09
N PHE A 73 10.17 -20.87 -2.02
CA PHE A 73 10.57 -19.49 -1.73
C PHE A 73 9.86 -18.50 -2.64
N ILE A 74 9.78 -17.27 -2.22
CA ILE A 74 9.21 -16.19 -3.04
C ILE A 74 10.28 -15.70 -4.01
N LYS A 75 10.04 -15.80 -5.32
CA LYS A 75 10.99 -15.51 -6.41
C LYS A 75 11.63 -14.12 -6.32
N SER A 76 10.87 -13.11 -5.98
CA SER A 76 11.26 -11.69 -6.08
C SER A 76 11.79 -11.09 -4.78
N ARG A 77 12.46 -11.88 -3.91
CA ARG A 77 13.06 -11.30 -2.70
C ARG A 77 14.17 -10.29 -2.96
N ASN A 78 14.86 -10.41 -4.12
CA ASN A 78 15.98 -9.55 -4.51
C ASN A 78 15.70 -8.64 -5.72
N GLU A 79 14.58 -8.81 -6.39
CA GLU A 79 14.14 -7.87 -7.41
C GLU A 79 13.32 -6.78 -6.75
N ILE A 80 13.94 -5.67 -6.58
CA ILE A 80 13.62 -4.40 -5.95
C ILE A 80 12.35 -3.72 -6.55
N ASN A 81 11.30 -4.45 -6.89
CA ASN A 81 10.06 -3.81 -7.31
C ASN A 81 8.82 -4.64 -6.99
N ARG A 82 8.65 -5.02 -5.71
CA ARG A 82 7.27 -5.12 -5.25
C ARG A 82 6.76 -3.69 -5.15
N PRO A 83 5.67 -3.34 -5.84
CA PRO A 83 5.05 -2.07 -5.57
C PRO A 83 4.87 -1.98 -4.04
N ALA A 84 5.37 -0.94 -3.42
CA ALA A 84 5.27 -0.73 -1.95
C ALA A 84 3.84 -0.91 -1.43
N ILE A 85 2.87 -0.73 -2.33
CA ILE A 85 1.45 -0.98 -2.09
C ILE A 85 1.11 -2.45 -1.87
N GLN A 86 1.78 -3.41 -2.53
CA GLN A 86 1.50 -4.85 -2.32
C GLN A 86 2.04 -5.31 -0.95
N GLU A 87 3.21 -4.84 -0.57
CA GLU A 87 3.79 -5.13 0.74
C GLU A 87 2.92 -4.53 1.85
N TRP A 88 2.53 -3.28 1.71
CA TRP A 88 1.62 -2.60 2.64
C TRP A 88 0.24 -3.30 2.75
N LEU A 89 -0.34 -3.76 1.64
CA LEU A 89 -1.60 -4.50 1.66
C LEU A 89 -1.47 -5.83 2.42
N LEU A 90 -0.41 -6.59 2.17
CA LEU A 90 -0.16 -7.86 2.85
C LEU A 90 0.02 -7.66 4.35
N ASP A 91 0.79 -6.67 4.76
CA ASP A 91 1.01 -6.32 6.16
C ASP A 91 -0.29 -5.85 6.83
N SER A 92 -1.06 -5.02 6.14
CA SER A 92 -2.36 -4.53 6.63
C SER A 92 -3.34 -5.67 6.85
N PHE A 93 -3.41 -6.64 5.93
CA PHE A 93 -4.24 -7.83 6.07
C PHE A 93 -3.76 -8.73 7.20
N ALA A 94 -2.45 -8.93 7.34
CA ALA A 94 -1.88 -9.75 8.43
C ALA A 94 -2.22 -9.15 9.79
N VAL A 95 -2.01 -7.84 9.96
CA VAL A 95 -2.36 -7.12 11.19
C VAL A 95 -3.87 -7.14 11.43
N GLY A 96 -4.68 -6.88 10.40
CA GLY A 96 -6.14 -6.91 10.50
C GLY A 96 -6.67 -8.26 10.98
N ASN A 97 -6.14 -9.37 10.47
CA ASN A 97 -6.52 -10.71 10.91
C ASN A 97 -6.11 -10.99 12.37
N MET A 98 -4.91 -10.58 12.79
CA MET A 98 -4.46 -10.71 14.18
C MET A 98 -5.39 -9.94 15.13
N LEU A 99 -5.80 -8.72 14.75
CA LEU A 99 -6.71 -7.89 15.55
C LEU A 99 -8.12 -8.47 15.63
N LEU A 100 -8.62 -9.06 14.55
CA LEU A 100 -9.94 -9.71 14.52
C LEU A 100 -10.00 -10.94 15.44
N GLN A 101 -8.89 -11.61 15.65
CA GLN A 101 -8.79 -12.79 16.52
C GLN A 101 -8.56 -12.44 17.98
N GLY A 102 -7.92 -11.31 18.25
CA GLY A 102 -7.80 -10.77 19.60
C GLY A 102 -9.11 -10.20 20.16
N LYS A 103 -10.26 -10.85 19.88
CA LYS A 103 -11.57 -10.41 20.42
C LYS A 103 -11.62 -10.38 21.94
N ASP A 104 -10.88 -11.25 22.57
CA ASP A 104 -10.63 -11.33 24.02
C ASP A 104 -9.76 -10.17 24.54
N LEU A 105 -9.01 -9.52 23.64
CA LEU A 105 -8.16 -8.35 23.94
C LEU A 105 -8.85 -7.01 23.67
N ARG A 106 -10.17 -6.99 23.47
CA ARG A 106 -10.93 -5.74 23.28
C ARG A 106 -10.69 -4.79 24.47
N GLY A 107 -10.30 -3.55 24.14
CA GLY A 107 -9.93 -2.53 25.12
C GLY A 107 -8.44 -2.57 25.55
N ARG A 108 -7.67 -3.56 25.11
CA ARG A 108 -6.19 -3.59 25.28
C ARG A 108 -5.44 -3.22 24.00
N ILE A 109 -6.11 -3.20 22.87
CA ILE A 109 -5.61 -2.75 21.57
C ILE A 109 -6.43 -1.55 21.15
N LEU A 110 -5.79 -0.40 21.08
CA LEU A 110 -6.41 0.84 20.66
C LEU A 110 -5.97 1.13 19.22
N CYS A 111 -6.93 1.22 18.32
CA CYS A 111 -6.70 1.63 16.94
C CYS A 111 -7.27 3.01 16.73
N GLU A 112 -6.49 3.90 16.14
CA GLU A 112 -6.95 5.21 15.73
C GLU A 112 -7.82 5.06 14.47
N HIS A 113 -9.00 5.67 14.48
CA HIS A 113 -9.83 5.71 13.29
C HIS A 113 -9.35 6.83 12.37
N ILE A 114 -8.71 6.46 11.27
CA ILE A 114 -8.25 7.41 10.27
C ILE A 114 -9.22 7.36 9.09
N PRO A 115 -9.94 8.44 8.79
CA PRO A 115 -10.78 8.54 7.60
C PRO A 115 -9.90 8.33 6.36
N SER A 116 -10.20 7.36 5.53
CA SER A 116 -9.35 6.99 4.40
C SER A 116 -9.97 7.30 3.04
N GLY A 117 -11.31 7.38 2.94
CA GLY A 117 -12.02 7.58 1.68
C GLY A 117 -11.90 6.40 0.71
N TYR A 118 -11.56 5.20 1.22
CA TYR A 118 -11.33 4.01 0.39
C TYR A 118 -12.57 3.56 -0.38
N GLU A 119 -13.76 3.96 0.03
CA GLU A 119 -15.04 3.67 -0.62
C GLU A 119 -15.10 4.15 -2.07
N TYR A 120 -14.36 5.21 -2.43
CA TYR A 120 -14.32 5.76 -3.78
C TYR A 120 -13.23 5.14 -4.68
N LEU A 121 -12.38 4.25 -4.15
CA LEU A 121 -11.25 3.70 -4.89
C LEU A 121 -11.68 2.92 -6.13
N THR A 122 -12.76 2.15 -6.03
CA THR A 122 -13.23 1.30 -7.12
C THR A 122 -13.61 2.13 -8.34
N GLU A 123 -14.41 3.18 -8.13
CA GLU A 123 -14.86 4.09 -9.18
C GLU A 123 -13.70 4.90 -9.77
N ILE A 124 -12.78 5.36 -8.93
CA ILE A 124 -11.59 6.10 -9.39
C ILE A 124 -10.71 5.21 -10.26
N ILE A 125 -10.40 3.99 -9.82
CA ILE A 125 -9.59 3.03 -10.59
C ILE A 125 -10.28 2.67 -11.91
N GLN A 126 -11.60 2.49 -11.89
CA GLN A 126 -12.37 2.25 -13.11
C GLN A 126 -12.27 3.43 -14.08
N ALA A 127 -12.45 4.66 -13.61
CA ALA A 127 -12.34 5.85 -14.43
C ALA A 127 -10.95 6.00 -15.05
N MET A 128 -9.89 5.77 -14.26
CA MET A 128 -8.50 5.78 -14.76
C MET A 128 -8.28 4.73 -15.85
N ARG A 129 -8.78 3.50 -15.65
CA ARG A 129 -8.66 2.41 -16.63
C ARG A 129 -9.41 2.71 -17.94
N GLU A 130 -10.57 3.34 -17.86
CA GLU A 130 -11.40 3.69 -19.01
C GLU A 130 -11.02 5.03 -19.66
N GLY A 131 -10.10 5.79 -19.08
CA GLY A 131 -9.73 7.14 -19.53
C GLY A 131 -10.90 8.11 -19.45
N LYS A 132 -11.71 8.03 -18.39
CA LYS A 132 -12.89 8.85 -18.16
C LYS A 132 -12.66 9.86 -17.04
N CYS A 133 -13.27 11.04 -17.20
CA CYS A 133 -13.29 12.05 -16.16
C CYS A 133 -14.19 11.63 -15.01
N LEU A 134 -13.92 12.20 -13.83
CA LEU A 134 -14.74 12.09 -12.64
C LEU A 134 -15.46 13.42 -12.39
N THR A 135 -16.67 13.36 -11.85
CA THR A 135 -17.33 14.49 -11.23
C THR A 135 -17.41 14.21 -9.75
N ILE A 136 -16.83 15.07 -8.93
CA ILE A 136 -16.84 14.91 -7.47
C ILE A 136 -17.51 16.11 -6.81
N THR A 137 -18.20 15.86 -5.69
CA THR A 137 -18.58 16.89 -4.72
C THR A 137 -17.54 16.87 -3.62
N TYR A 138 -16.75 17.93 -3.51
CA TYR A 138 -15.57 18.02 -2.65
C TYR A 138 -15.65 19.22 -1.74
N GLN A 139 -15.30 19.04 -0.47
CA GLN A 139 -15.20 20.12 0.49
C GLN A 139 -13.78 20.21 1.07
N SER A 140 -13.09 21.28 0.72
CA SER A 140 -11.79 21.63 1.30
C SER A 140 -11.96 22.11 2.76
N PHE A 141 -10.92 21.99 3.60
CA PHE A 141 -10.96 22.57 4.95
C PHE A 141 -11.03 24.09 4.97
N TRP A 142 -10.71 24.74 3.86
CA TRP A 142 -10.70 26.19 3.71
C TRP A 142 -11.99 26.75 3.13
N GLU A 143 -12.90 25.88 2.71
CA GLU A 143 -14.16 26.24 2.06
C GLU A 143 -15.34 25.89 2.94
N GLU A 144 -16.27 26.84 3.07
CA GLU A 144 -17.50 26.65 3.86
C GLU A 144 -18.48 25.71 3.17
N GLU A 145 -18.51 25.73 1.83
CA GLU A 145 -19.42 24.91 1.04
C GLU A 145 -18.68 23.91 0.15
N ALA A 146 -19.32 22.77 -0.08
CA ALA A 146 -18.81 21.77 -1.02
C ALA A 146 -18.96 22.24 -2.46
N GLN A 147 -17.97 21.97 -3.29
CA GLN A 147 -17.95 22.34 -4.69
C GLN A 147 -18.05 21.11 -5.58
N VAL A 148 -18.74 21.24 -6.70
CA VAL A 148 -18.78 20.20 -7.73
C VAL A 148 -17.65 20.45 -8.73
N ILE A 149 -16.72 19.49 -8.84
CA ILE A 149 -15.50 19.63 -9.63
C ILE A 149 -15.40 18.49 -10.62
N SER A 150 -15.07 18.80 -11.87
CA SER A 150 -14.74 17.80 -12.88
C SER A 150 -13.23 17.57 -12.90
N LEU A 151 -12.82 16.30 -12.87
CA LEU A 151 -11.43 15.88 -12.71
C LEU A 151 -11.03 14.86 -13.76
N GLU A 152 -9.84 15.01 -14.30
CA GLU A 152 -9.12 13.99 -15.06
C GLU A 152 -8.23 13.21 -14.08
N PRO A 153 -8.56 11.97 -13.68
CA PRO A 153 -7.81 11.24 -12.65
C PRO A 153 -6.48 10.71 -13.22
N TYR A 154 -5.37 11.16 -12.65
CA TYR A 154 -4.03 10.77 -13.11
C TYR A 154 -3.49 9.60 -12.30
N PHE A 155 -3.38 9.73 -10.97
CA PHE A 155 -2.90 8.65 -10.10
C PHE A 155 -3.40 8.79 -8.67
N ILE A 156 -3.23 7.71 -7.91
CA ILE A 156 -3.60 7.62 -6.49
C ILE A 156 -2.34 7.43 -5.65
N LYS A 157 -2.26 8.15 -4.54
CA LYS A 157 -1.16 8.04 -3.57
C LYS A 157 -1.69 7.75 -2.17
N VAL A 158 -1.02 6.86 -1.45
CA VAL A 158 -1.26 6.66 -0.02
C VAL A 158 -0.21 7.42 0.78
N PHE A 159 -0.65 8.22 1.74
CA PHE A 159 0.23 8.89 2.67
C PHE A 159 -0.40 8.95 4.06
N LYS A 160 0.32 8.48 5.08
CA LYS A 160 -0.17 8.42 6.47
C LYS A 160 -1.57 7.79 6.58
N GLN A 161 -1.75 6.64 5.93
CA GLN A 161 -2.99 5.83 5.89
C GLN A 161 -4.20 6.51 5.23
N ARG A 162 -4.03 7.65 4.57
CA ARG A 162 -5.06 8.32 3.79
C ARG A 162 -4.80 8.17 2.31
N TRP A 163 -5.86 8.07 1.54
CA TRP A 163 -5.82 8.02 0.08
C TRP A 163 -5.99 9.42 -0.51
N TYR A 164 -5.19 9.69 -1.52
CA TYR A 164 -5.19 10.94 -2.25
C TYR A 164 -5.25 10.67 -3.75
N LEU A 165 -6.09 11.42 -4.44
CA LEU A 165 -6.18 11.44 -5.89
C LEU A 165 -5.46 12.68 -6.41
N THR A 166 -4.46 12.50 -7.26
CA THR A 166 -3.92 13.60 -8.05
C THR A 166 -4.61 13.60 -9.40
N ALA A 167 -5.22 14.71 -9.74
CA ALA A 167 -6.04 14.87 -10.91
C ALA A 167 -5.89 16.28 -11.49
N ARG A 168 -6.07 16.41 -12.80
CA ARG A 168 -6.19 17.72 -13.45
C ARG A 168 -7.61 18.22 -13.26
N SER A 169 -7.74 19.38 -12.65
CA SER A 169 -9.03 20.04 -12.46
C SER A 169 -9.40 20.84 -13.70
N SER A 170 -10.59 20.64 -14.23
CA SER A 170 -11.10 21.45 -15.33
C SER A 170 -11.34 22.91 -14.94
N ALA A 171 -11.62 23.18 -13.67
CA ALA A 171 -11.86 24.52 -13.16
C ALA A 171 -10.56 25.35 -13.01
N HIS A 172 -9.42 24.69 -12.79
CA HIS A 172 -8.15 25.35 -12.54
C HIS A 172 -7.09 25.08 -13.60
N GLU A 173 -7.36 24.18 -14.55
CA GLU A 173 -6.44 23.73 -15.60
C GLU A 173 -5.08 23.24 -15.11
N GLU A 174 -5.02 22.80 -13.85
CA GLU A 174 -3.79 22.37 -13.17
C GLU A 174 -3.98 21.05 -12.41
N LEU A 175 -2.86 20.37 -12.15
CA LEU A 175 -2.84 19.20 -11.28
C LEU A 175 -3.00 19.62 -9.82
N ARG A 176 -3.93 18.95 -9.14
CA ARG A 176 -4.20 19.14 -7.71
C ARG A 176 -4.36 17.78 -7.03
N THR A 177 -4.06 17.77 -5.74
CA THR A 177 -4.20 16.59 -4.89
C THR A 177 -5.46 16.71 -4.04
N TYR A 178 -6.34 15.72 -4.16
CA TYR A 178 -7.63 15.64 -3.46
C TYR A 178 -7.60 14.49 -2.46
N ALA A 179 -7.85 14.76 -1.19
CA ALA A 179 -7.99 13.73 -0.17
C ALA A 179 -9.34 13.02 -0.34
N LEU A 180 -9.34 11.69 -0.47
CA LEU A 180 -10.57 10.95 -0.76
C LEU A 180 -11.60 11.03 0.38
N ASP A 181 -11.14 11.14 1.61
CA ASP A 181 -11.99 11.29 2.80
C ASP A 181 -12.77 12.62 2.87
N ARG A 182 -12.52 13.52 1.91
CA ARG A 182 -13.26 14.80 1.77
C ARG A 182 -14.20 14.82 0.57
N ILE A 183 -14.27 13.74 -0.16
CA ILE A 183 -15.25 13.55 -1.23
C ILE A 183 -16.57 13.20 -0.57
N GLN A 184 -17.62 13.94 -0.88
CA GLN A 184 -18.98 13.67 -0.40
C GLN A 184 -19.78 12.83 -1.40
N ASP A 185 -19.49 12.98 -2.69
CA ASP A 185 -20.11 12.25 -3.78
C ASP A 185 -19.16 12.13 -4.97
N LEU A 186 -19.25 11.04 -5.73
CA LEU A 186 -18.40 10.78 -6.88
C LEU A 186 -19.16 10.03 -7.96
N HIS A 187 -19.04 10.52 -9.20
CA HIS A 187 -19.61 9.88 -10.38
C HIS A 187 -18.59 9.81 -11.52
N ILE A 188 -18.58 8.69 -12.26
CA ILE A 188 -17.80 8.56 -13.49
C ILE A 188 -18.54 9.29 -14.61
N SER A 189 -17.90 10.29 -15.19
CA SER A 189 -18.44 11.05 -16.32
C SER A 189 -18.31 10.26 -17.64
N ASN A 190 -19.15 10.59 -18.62
CA ASN A 190 -18.98 10.09 -19.98
C ASN A 190 -17.87 10.81 -20.75
N GLN A 191 -17.37 11.93 -20.25
CA GLN A 191 -16.26 12.67 -20.84
C GLN A 191 -14.97 11.85 -20.73
N LYS A 192 -14.23 11.75 -21.82
CA LYS A 192 -12.92 11.09 -21.86
C LYS A 192 -11.80 12.12 -21.78
N PHE A 193 -10.72 11.72 -21.16
CA PHE A 193 -9.46 12.46 -21.18
C PHE A 193 -8.33 11.57 -21.70
N LYS A 194 -7.22 12.17 -22.04
CA LYS A 194 -6.01 11.47 -22.47
C LYS A 194 -4.85 11.90 -21.58
N MET A 195 -4.34 10.94 -20.84
CA MET A 195 -3.16 11.18 -20.01
C MET A 195 -1.93 11.52 -20.87
N PRO A 196 -1.14 12.53 -20.51
CA PRO A 196 0.10 12.85 -21.21
C PRO A 196 1.04 11.62 -21.20
N LYS A 197 1.73 11.39 -22.34
CA LYS A 197 2.58 10.18 -22.47
C LYS A 197 3.84 10.21 -21.62
N ASP A 198 4.29 11.39 -21.31
CA ASP A 198 5.51 11.76 -20.58
C ASP A 198 5.23 12.07 -19.10
N PHE A 199 4.02 11.79 -18.61
CA PHE A 199 3.70 11.98 -17.21
C PHE A 199 4.23 10.82 -16.38
N ASP A 200 5.09 11.14 -15.39
CA ASP A 200 5.59 10.22 -14.38
C ASP A 200 5.13 10.68 -12.99
N ALA A 201 4.44 9.78 -12.28
CA ALA A 201 3.93 10.06 -10.94
C ALA A 201 5.05 10.03 -9.89
N GLU A 202 6.10 9.24 -10.08
CA GLU A 202 7.25 9.14 -9.17
C GLU A 202 8.09 10.41 -9.27
N GLU A 203 8.41 10.84 -10.50
CA GLU A 203 9.15 12.08 -10.76
C GLU A 203 8.44 13.31 -10.16
N MET A 204 7.09 13.35 -10.24
CA MET A 204 6.29 14.44 -9.69
C MET A 204 6.48 14.64 -8.17
N TYR A 205 6.83 13.57 -7.44
CA TYR A 205 6.98 13.59 -5.98
C TYR A 205 8.42 13.38 -5.52
N GLU A 206 9.41 13.32 -6.42
CA GLU A 206 10.80 13.03 -6.07
C GLU A 206 11.35 14.01 -5.02
N ASP A 207 11.03 15.29 -5.17
CA ASP A 207 11.47 16.37 -4.27
C ASP A 207 10.42 16.76 -3.21
N ALA A 208 9.28 16.05 -3.15
CA ALA A 208 8.18 16.41 -2.28
C ALA A 208 8.13 15.52 -1.02
N TYR A 209 8.02 16.13 0.14
CA TYR A 209 7.69 15.39 1.36
C TYR A 209 6.18 15.27 1.53
N GLY A 210 5.65 14.06 1.25
CA GLY A 210 4.24 13.74 1.44
C GLY A 210 3.37 13.99 0.22
N ILE A 211 2.39 14.88 0.33
CA ILE A 211 1.35 15.12 -0.69
C ILE A 211 1.32 16.55 -1.23
N VAL A 212 2.15 17.43 -0.66
CA VAL A 212 2.21 18.83 -1.05
C VAL A 212 3.35 19.01 -2.04
N ILE A 213 3.03 19.57 -3.19
CA ILE A 213 3.99 19.91 -4.23
C ILE A 213 3.94 21.41 -4.42
N GLY A 214 5.06 22.07 -4.22
CA GLY A 214 5.23 23.51 -4.50
C GLY A 214 5.27 23.74 -6.02
N LYS A 215 4.56 24.74 -6.51
CA LYS A 215 4.49 25.03 -7.95
C LYS A 215 5.73 25.72 -8.52
N GLU A 216 6.44 26.47 -7.71
CA GLU A 216 7.61 27.27 -8.12
C GLU A 216 8.72 27.26 -7.04
N GLU A 217 8.57 26.41 -6.05
CA GLU A 217 9.51 26.33 -4.93
C GLU A 217 10.75 25.55 -5.35
N LYS A 218 11.91 26.13 -5.09
CA LYS A 218 13.18 25.43 -5.30
C LYS A 218 13.38 24.46 -4.14
N VAL A 219 13.97 23.33 -4.45
CA VAL A 219 14.42 22.36 -3.44
C VAL A 219 15.32 23.06 -2.43
N GLU A 220 14.93 23.07 -1.17
CA GLU A 220 15.69 23.67 -0.09
C GLU A 220 16.46 22.60 0.67
N ARG A 221 17.72 22.90 0.97
CA ARG A 221 18.52 22.06 1.86
C ARG A 221 18.20 22.40 3.31
N ILE A 222 17.58 21.45 4.02
CA ILE A 222 17.26 21.59 5.44
C ILE A 222 18.34 20.89 6.26
N GLU A 223 19.02 21.63 7.14
CA GLU A 223 19.97 21.08 8.12
C GLU A 223 19.31 21.03 9.50
N ILE A 224 19.21 19.81 10.04
CA ILE A 224 18.58 19.58 11.35
C ILE A 224 19.66 19.18 12.35
N ASN A 225 19.85 20.00 13.39
CA ASN A 225 20.70 19.66 14.52
C ASN A 225 19.93 18.83 15.55
N VAL A 226 20.43 17.65 15.85
CA VAL A 226 19.76 16.69 16.72
C VAL A 226 20.56 16.54 18.00
N TYR A 227 19.92 16.82 19.13
CA TYR A 227 20.55 16.76 20.43
C TYR A 227 20.20 15.46 21.18
N ASN A 228 21.10 15.02 22.06
CA ASN A 228 20.95 13.81 22.88
C ASN A 228 20.79 12.53 22.02
N ASN A 229 20.03 11.57 22.51
CA ASN A 229 19.81 10.27 21.86
C ASN A 229 18.80 10.33 20.69
N GLN A 230 18.31 11.49 20.30
CA GLN A 230 17.28 11.65 19.24
C GLN A 230 17.80 11.26 17.86
N ALA A 231 19.10 11.30 17.63
CA ALA A 231 19.71 10.89 16.36
C ALA A 231 19.38 9.43 15.97
N LYS A 232 19.18 8.55 16.95
CA LYS A 232 18.80 7.15 16.71
C LYS A 232 17.38 7.04 16.14
N TYR A 233 16.46 7.85 16.61
CA TYR A 233 15.08 7.88 16.13
C TYR A 233 15.00 8.44 14.71
N LEU A 234 15.74 9.53 14.42
CA LEU A 234 15.81 10.08 13.07
C LEU A 234 16.43 9.13 12.07
N ALA A 235 17.44 8.36 12.44
CA ALA A 235 18.03 7.35 11.60
C ALA A 235 17.08 6.20 11.25
N GLN A 236 16.09 5.90 12.11
CA GLN A 236 15.03 4.93 11.83
C GLN A 236 13.98 5.48 10.85
N VAL A 237 13.58 6.76 11.02
CA VAL A 237 12.65 7.42 10.09
C VAL A 237 13.24 7.50 8.69
N ARG A 238 14.55 7.71 8.58
CA ARG A 238 15.27 7.80 7.31
C ARG A 238 15.29 6.48 6.52
N LYS A 239 15.22 5.34 7.18
CA LYS A 239 15.13 4.02 6.49
C LYS A 239 13.81 3.82 5.75
N SER A 240 12.80 4.62 6.04
CA SER A 240 11.50 4.62 5.38
C SER A 240 11.34 5.69 4.30
N VAL A 241 12.36 6.55 4.11
CA VAL A 241 12.39 7.58 3.08
C VAL A 241 13.70 7.38 2.31
N ASP A 242 13.63 6.99 1.05
CA ASP A 242 14.78 6.87 0.16
C ASP A 242 15.41 8.25 -0.06
N SER A 243 16.30 8.63 0.82
CA SER A 243 17.17 9.81 0.68
C SER A 243 18.61 9.35 0.48
N PRO A 244 19.37 9.98 -0.41
CA PRO A 244 20.74 9.55 -0.73
C PRO A 244 21.63 9.49 0.54
N PRO A 245 22.60 8.54 0.58
CA PRO A 245 23.32 8.14 1.81
C PRO A 245 24.29 9.18 2.39
N ASP A 246 24.54 10.31 1.75
CA ASP A 246 25.72 11.15 2.03
C ASP A 246 25.53 12.33 2.98
N MET A 247 24.37 12.46 3.66
CA MET A 247 24.08 13.67 4.46
C MET A 247 24.11 13.49 5.99
N LEU A 248 24.66 12.42 6.53
CA LEU A 248 24.94 12.32 7.97
C LEU A 248 26.45 12.40 8.23
N THR A 249 26.99 13.59 8.32
CA THR A 249 28.29 13.79 8.95
C THR A 249 28.09 13.72 10.48
N LYS A 250 28.65 12.68 11.11
CA LYS A 250 28.87 12.67 12.55
C LYS A 250 29.89 13.74 12.88
N ARG A 251 29.54 14.72 13.66
CA ARG A 251 30.47 15.47 14.50
C ARG A 251 30.37 14.98 15.93
#